data_3f6d6a6a0e27e4853371e7e0315f08ed
#
_entry.id   3f6d6a6a0e27e4853371e7e0315f08ed
#
_cell.length_a   1.000
_cell.length_b   1.000
_cell.length_c   1.000
_cell.angle_alpha   90.00
_cell.angle_beta   90.00
_cell.angle_gamma   90.00
#
_symmetry.space_group_name_H-M   'P 1'
#
loop_
_entity.id
_entity.type
_entity.pdbx_description
1 polymer ?
#
loop_
_entity_poly.entity_id
_entity_poly.type
_entity_poly.pdbx_seq_one_letter_code
_entity_poly.pdbx_strand_id
1 'polypeptide(L)'
;MSIITLLSDYGTRGSKIAKAKGLLLSELSSASIIDISHEISPFNIVEAAYITKRSYSNFPRNTIHIIDVDAQHSPEQSLIVSHFDNHYFITADNGFISLLSNEIKAEKNIEITFNKGDNSSSIRTFVKAAAHIERGGNINFLGKEIIKLKAFTHLNIKTHSNDTIMGHVIYVDDYGCLLYTSDAADDDHC
;
A
#
# COMPACT_ATOMS: atom_id res chain seq x y z
N MET A 1 5.24 17.80 12.13
CA MET A 1 6.21 16.97 11.42
C MET A 1 5.43 15.79 10.87
N SER A 2 5.32 15.69 9.55
CA SER A 2 4.56 14.62 8.91
C SER A 2 5.42 13.38 8.78
N ILE A 3 4.78 12.22 8.89
CA ILE A 3 5.41 10.92 8.73
C ILE A 3 4.98 10.35 7.37
N ILE A 4 5.96 9.89 6.61
CA ILE A 4 5.74 9.19 5.34
C ILE A 4 6.39 7.83 5.48
N THR A 5 5.63 6.77 5.24
CA THR A 5 6.19 5.42 5.22
C THR A 5 6.34 4.94 3.78
N LEU A 6 7.36 4.12 3.55
CA LEU A 6 7.64 3.49 2.26
C LEU A 6 7.59 1.98 2.38
N LEU A 7 6.86 1.35 1.46
CA LEU A 7 6.85 -0.09 1.25
C LEU A 7 6.96 -0.36 -0.26
N SER A 8 7.85 -1.27 -0.66
CA SER A 8 8.04 -1.60 -2.08
C SER A 8 8.63 -2.98 -2.31
N ASP A 9 8.59 -3.44 -3.55
CA ASP A 9 9.23 -4.67 -4.04
C ASP A 9 10.58 -4.39 -4.75
N TYR A 10 11.25 -3.27 -4.39
CA TYR A 10 12.47 -2.83 -5.06
C TYR A 10 13.71 -3.61 -4.65
N GLY A 11 13.69 -4.30 -3.52
CA GLY A 11 14.87 -4.85 -2.87
C GLY A 11 15.81 -3.76 -2.36
N THR A 12 16.78 -4.13 -1.54
CA THR A 12 17.70 -3.17 -0.88
C THR A 12 18.99 -2.91 -1.65
N ARG A 13 19.28 -3.71 -2.68
CA ARG A 13 20.58 -3.64 -3.42
C ARG A 13 20.63 -2.56 -4.51
N GLY A 14 19.48 -2.09 -4.97
CA GLY A 14 19.38 -1.18 -6.10
C GLY A 14 19.32 0.30 -5.71
N SER A 15 19.34 1.18 -6.71
CA SER A 15 19.24 2.64 -6.51
C SER A 15 17.80 3.15 -6.40
N LYS A 16 16.79 2.30 -6.59
CA LYS A 16 15.38 2.72 -6.65
C LYS A 16 14.91 3.36 -5.34
N ILE A 17 15.26 2.76 -4.20
CA ILE A 17 14.93 3.29 -2.87
C ILE A 17 15.58 4.65 -2.63
N ALA A 18 16.87 4.76 -2.92
CA ALA A 18 17.60 6.03 -2.76
C ALA A 18 16.98 7.13 -3.64
N LYS A 19 16.59 6.79 -4.87
CA LYS A 19 15.90 7.71 -5.78
C LYS A 19 14.53 8.14 -5.23
N ALA A 20 13.73 7.20 -4.71
CA ALA A 20 12.43 7.49 -4.11
C ALA A 20 12.58 8.45 -2.92
N LYS A 21 13.50 8.16 -2.00
CA LYS A 21 13.79 9.01 -0.85
C LYS A 21 14.33 10.38 -1.25
N GLY A 22 15.24 10.43 -2.23
CA GLY A 22 15.76 11.69 -2.75
C GLY A 22 14.66 12.58 -3.35
N LEU A 23 13.71 11.99 -4.07
CA LEU A 23 12.54 12.71 -4.59
C LEU A 23 11.63 13.23 -3.47
N LEU A 24 11.39 12.42 -2.42
CA LEU A 24 10.62 12.85 -1.26
C LEU A 24 11.29 13.99 -0.53
N LEU A 25 12.58 13.88 -0.23
CA LEU A 25 13.34 14.91 0.48
C LEU A 25 13.46 16.21 -0.31
N SER A 26 13.49 16.16 -1.64
CA SER A 26 13.50 17.36 -2.49
C SER A 26 12.16 18.10 -2.49
N GLU A 27 11.05 17.39 -2.29
CA GLU A 27 9.72 17.99 -2.20
C GLU A 27 9.33 18.37 -0.76
N LEU A 28 9.82 17.59 0.24
CA LEU A 28 9.39 17.64 1.64
C LEU A 28 10.59 17.62 2.58
N SER A 29 11.21 18.79 2.79
CA SER A 29 12.41 18.92 3.61
C SER A 29 12.22 18.62 5.11
N SER A 30 10.97 18.63 5.60
CA SER A 30 10.63 18.44 7.03
C SER A 30 9.93 17.11 7.34
N ALA A 31 9.70 16.25 6.34
CA ALA A 31 9.05 14.96 6.54
C ALA A 31 10.00 13.91 7.12
N SER A 32 9.50 13.10 8.05
CA SER A 32 10.17 11.86 8.47
C SER A 32 9.82 10.74 7.51
N ILE A 33 10.82 10.18 6.84
CA ILE A 33 10.65 9.04 5.94
C ILE A 33 11.04 7.77 6.69
N ILE A 34 10.13 6.81 6.79
CA ILE A 34 10.30 5.55 7.51
C ILE A 34 10.06 4.40 6.53
N ASP A 35 11.00 3.48 6.44
CA ASP A 35 10.80 2.27 5.64
C ASP A 35 10.00 1.24 6.45
N ILE A 36 8.95 0.69 5.84
CA ILE A 36 8.26 -0.50 6.39
C ILE A 36 9.02 -1.73 5.91
N SER A 37 9.10 -1.92 4.59
CA SER A 37 9.90 -2.97 3.96
C SER A 37 10.14 -2.65 2.48
N HIS A 38 11.29 -3.08 1.97
CA HIS A 38 11.59 -3.05 0.53
C HIS A 38 11.89 -4.44 -0.04
N GLU A 39 11.76 -5.46 0.80
CA GLU A 39 12.00 -6.88 0.46
C GLU A 39 10.69 -7.64 0.17
N ILE A 40 9.62 -6.92 -0.20
CA ILE A 40 8.40 -7.56 -0.69
C ILE A 40 8.75 -8.37 -1.94
N SER A 41 8.27 -9.59 -2.02
CA SER A 41 8.42 -10.42 -3.21
C SER A 41 7.86 -9.68 -4.44
N PRO A 42 8.55 -9.70 -5.60
CA PRO A 42 8.14 -8.92 -6.77
C PRO A 42 6.66 -9.15 -7.13
N PHE A 43 5.93 -8.04 -7.26
CA PHE A 43 4.49 -8.00 -7.61
C PHE A 43 3.54 -8.64 -6.58
N ASN A 44 4.02 -9.00 -5.39
CA ASN A 44 3.21 -9.68 -4.38
C ASN A 44 2.41 -8.68 -3.52
N ILE A 45 1.24 -8.27 -4.03
CA ILE A 45 0.35 -7.33 -3.32
C ILE A 45 -0.28 -7.94 -2.05
N VAL A 46 -0.36 -9.28 -1.97
CA VAL A 46 -0.91 -9.98 -0.78
C VAL A 46 0.03 -9.83 0.40
N GLU A 47 1.31 -10.10 0.18
CA GLU A 47 2.38 -9.89 1.18
C GLU A 47 2.46 -8.41 1.59
N ALA A 48 2.43 -7.50 0.61
CA ALA A 48 2.43 -6.07 0.86
C ALA A 48 1.25 -5.63 1.75
N ALA A 49 0.04 -6.11 1.46
CA ALA A 49 -1.15 -5.80 2.23
C ALA A 49 -1.08 -6.36 3.66
N TYR A 50 -0.58 -7.59 3.81
CA TYR A 50 -0.37 -8.20 5.12
C TYR A 50 0.59 -7.37 5.98
N ILE A 51 1.79 -7.08 5.48
CA ILE A 51 2.81 -6.31 6.21
C ILE A 51 2.29 -4.90 6.55
N THR A 52 1.58 -4.25 5.60
CA THR A 52 0.98 -2.94 5.85
C THR A 52 -0.08 -3.03 6.95
N LYS A 53 -0.98 -4.02 6.89
CA LYS A 53 -2.06 -4.21 7.88
C LYS A 53 -1.52 -4.38 9.30
N ARG A 54 -0.41 -5.09 9.47
CA ARG A 54 0.24 -5.32 10.77
C ARG A 54 1.02 -4.11 11.30
N SER A 55 1.31 -3.13 10.45
CA SER A 55 2.19 -2.01 10.83
C SER A 55 1.50 -0.65 10.86
N TYR A 56 0.57 -0.35 9.94
CA TYR A 56 0.09 1.02 9.73
C TYR A 56 -0.59 1.63 10.97
N SER A 57 -1.36 0.84 11.72
CA SER A 57 -2.11 1.31 12.91
C SER A 57 -1.21 1.74 14.07
N ASN A 58 0.06 1.35 14.06
CA ASN A 58 1.06 1.78 15.05
C ASN A 58 1.65 3.18 14.73
N PHE A 59 1.38 3.72 13.56
CA PHE A 59 1.80 5.06 13.19
C PHE A 59 0.77 6.11 13.65
N PRO A 60 1.23 7.35 13.90
CA PRO A 60 0.32 8.45 14.23
C PRO A 60 -0.73 8.70 13.14
N ARG A 61 -1.90 9.20 13.55
CA ARG A 61 -2.93 9.63 12.60
C ARG A 61 -2.38 10.62 11.57
N ASN A 62 -2.95 10.61 10.38
CA ASN A 62 -2.52 11.38 9.22
C ASN A 62 -1.16 10.99 8.65
N THR A 63 -0.62 9.82 9.03
CA THR A 63 0.55 9.27 8.34
C THR A 63 0.20 8.96 6.89
N ILE A 64 1.14 9.23 6.00
CA ILE A 64 1.03 8.96 4.57
C ILE A 64 1.83 7.69 4.26
N HIS A 65 1.15 6.65 3.82
CA HIS A 65 1.76 5.37 3.44
C HIS A 65 1.89 5.31 1.93
N ILE A 66 3.10 5.19 1.41
CA ILE A 66 3.38 4.97 -0.02
C ILE A 66 3.70 3.50 -0.22
N ILE A 67 2.87 2.83 -1.01
CA ILE A 67 3.01 1.42 -1.37
C ILE A 67 3.29 1.32 -2.87
N ASP A 68 4.55 1.07 -3.22
CA ASP A 68 4.99 0.97 -4.61
C ASP A 68 5.36 -0.48 -4.95
N VAL A 69 4.33 -1.33 -4.90
CA VAL A 69 4.37 -2.76 -5.23
C VAL A 69 3.42 -3.01 -6.39
N ASP A 70 3.90 -3.66 -7.45
CA ASP A 70 3.13 -3.87 -8.69
C ASP A 70 2.44 -2.58 -9.17
N ALA A 71 3.13 -1.47 -9.03
CA ALA A 71 2.63 -0.15 -9.39
C ALA A 71 3.32 0.35 -10.67
N GLN A 72 2.66 0.15 -11.80
CA GLN A 72 3.11 0.63 -13.09
C GLN A 72 2.28 1.81 -13.54
N HIS A 73 2.94 2.85 -14.02
CA HIS A 73 2.24 3.94 -14.68
C HIS A 73 1.85 3.50 -16.10
N SER A 74 0.66 2.91 -16.21
CA SER A 74 0.10 2.48 -17.50
C SER A 74 -1.34 3.01 -17.67
N PRO A 75 -1.84 3.14 -18.90
CA PRO A 75 -3.23 3.53 -19.13
C PRO A 75 -4.26 2.59 -18.46
N GLU A 76 -3.86 1.35 -18.21
CA GLU A 76 -4.71 0.29 -17.69
C GLU A 76 -4.71 0.21 -16.15
N GLN A 77 -3.74 0.88 -15.50
CA GLN A 77 -3.60 0.88 -14.05
C GLN A 77 -3.67 2.30 -13.49
N SER A 78 -4.75 2.59 -12.77
CA SER A 78 -4.88 3.87 -12.08
C SER A 78 -4.00 3.92 -10.83
N LEU A 79 -3.41 5.09 -10.58
CA LEU A 79 -2.74 5.39 -9.32
C LEU A 79 -3.75 6.13 -8.42
N ILE A 80 -3.80 5.77 -7.15
CA ILE A 80 -4.86 6.22 -6.25
C ILE A 80 -4.33 6.73 -4.92
N VAL A 81 -5.11 7.60 -4.30
CA VAL A 81 -5.05 7.91 -2.87
C VAL A 81 -6.31 7.38 -2.21
N SER A 82 -6.15 6.54 -1.21
CA SER A 82 -7.23 6.07 -0.35
C SER A 82 -7.07 6.65 1.05
N HIS A 83 -8.15 7.22 1.60
CA HIS A 83 -8.19 7.71 2.97
C HIS A 83 -9.13 6.83 3.78
N PHE A 84 -8.61 6.20 4.80
CA PHE A 84 -9.38 5.45 5.79
C PHE A 84 -8.62 5.34 7.11
N ASP A 85 -9.33 5.13 8.19
CA ASP A 85 -8.79 5.00 9.54
C ASP A 85 -7.84 6.16 9.93
N ASN A 86 -8.12 7.37 9.44
CA ASN A 86 -7.27 8.56 9.58
C ASN A 86 -5.86 8.42 9.01
N HIS A 87 -5.63 7.54 8.03
CA HIS A 87 -4.38 7.39 7.31
C HIS A 87 -4.58 7.57 5.81
N TYR A 88 -3.54 8.00 5.12
CA TYR A 88 -3.53 8.10 3.66
C TYR A 88 -2.70 6.99 3.06
N PHE A 89 -3.26 6.27 2.09
CA PHE A 89 -2.58 5.20 1.36
C PHE A 89 -2.46 5.60 -0.10
N ILE A 90 -1.24 5.74 -0.59
CA ILE A 90 -0.92 6.09 -1.98
C ILE A 90 -0.37 4.86 -2.65
N THR A 91 -1.06 4.34 -3.65
CA THR A 91 -0.75 3.07 -4.31
C THR A 91 -1.34 2.99 -5.70
N ALA A 92 -1.16 1.86 -6.38
CA ALA A 92 -1.90 1.53 -7.58
C ALA A 92 -3.25 0.88 -7.26
N ASP A 93 -4.25 1.06 -8.12
CA ASP A 93 -5.51 0.32 -8.06
C ASP A 93 -5.32 -1.09 -8.64
N ASN A 94 -4.62 -1.95 -7.91
CA ASN A 94 -4.29 -3.33 -8.27
C ASN A 94 -4.93 -4.38 -7.35
N GLY A 95 -5.82 -3.95 -6.44
CA GLY A 95 -6.45 -4.82 -5.45
C GLY A 95 -5.86 -4.71 -4.05
N PHE A 96 -4.74 -3.99 -3.87
CA PHE A 96 -4.09 -3.80 -2.57
C PHE A 96 -5.05 -3.23 -1.51
N ILE A 97 -5.78 -2.17 -1.84
CA ILE A 97 -6.72 -1.54 -0.89
C ILE A 97 -7.84 -2.51 -0.49
N SER A 98 -8.31 -3.36 -1.41
CA SER A 98 -9.34 -4.35 -1.07
C SER A 98 -8.83 -5.42 -0.08
N LEU A 99 -7.56 -5.79 -0.16
CA LEU A 99 -6.91 -6.71 0.78
C LEU A 99 -6.69 -6.06 2.15
N LEU A 100 -6.31 -4.78 2.16
CA LEU A 100 -6.02 -4.04 3.38
C LEU A 100 -7.31 -3.74 4.17
N SER A 101 -8.40 -3.42 3.47
CA SER A 101 -9.63 -2.86 4.05
C SER A 101 -10.82 -3.83 4.07
N ASN A 102 -10.59 -5.15 4.19
CA ASN A 102 -11.66 -6.16 4.16
C ASN A 102 -12.87 -5.84 5.03
N GLU A 103 -12.69 -5.11 6.13
CA GLU A 103 -13.73 -4.77 7.10
C GLU A 103 -13.97 -3.26 7.22
N ILE A 104 -13.04 -2.43 6.75
CA ILE A 104 -13.10 -0.97 6.91
C ILE A 104 -13.41 -0.36 5.55
N LYS A 105 -14.60 0.22 5.42
CA LYS A 105 -14.95 0.97 4.23
C LYS A 105 -14.07 2.23 4.16
N ALA A 106 -13.32 2.38 3.06
CA ALA A 106 -12.58 3.60 2.81
C ALA A 106 -13.54 4.81 2.82
N GLU A 107 -13.15 5.85 3.54
CA GLU A 107 -13.91 7.10 3.60
C GLU A 107 -13.91 7.78 2.23
N LYS A 108 -12.78 7.69 1.53
CA LYS A 108 -12.60 8.30 0.23
C LYS A 108 -11.49 7.66 -0.59
N ASN A 109 -11.74 7.50 -1.88
CA ASN A 109 -10.76 7.05 -2.86
C ASN A 109 -10.68 8.03 -4.02
N ILE A 110 -9.49 8.50 -4.34
CA ILE A 110 -9.23 9.47 -5.42
C ILE A 110 -8.25 8.84 -6.42
N GLU A 111 -8.67 8.76 -7.68
CA GLU A 111 -7.77 8.46 -8.79
C GLU A 111 -6.92 9.67 -9.10
N ILE A 112 -5.60 9.52 -9.06
CA ILE A 112 -4.66 10.60 -9.32
C ILE A 112 -4.65 10.90 -10.83
N THR A 113 -5.02 12.13 -11.22
CA THR A 113 -5.15 12.49 -12.64
C THR A 113 -4.22 13.59 -13.12
N PHE A 114 -3.54 14.30 -12.22
CA PHE A 114 -2.74 15.48 -12.58
C PHE A 114 -1.49 15.16 -13.44
N ASN A 115 -1.08 13.89 -13.54
CA ASN A 115 0.06 13.44 -14.36
C ASN A 115 -0.36 12.46 -15.47
N LYS A 116 -1.65 12.35 -15.81
CA LYS A 116 -2.07 11.51 -16.92
C LYS A 116 -1.49 12.06 -18.23
N GLY A 117 -0.63 11.28 -18.87
CA GLY A 117 0.05 11.65 -20.13
C GLY A 117 1.55 11.95 -20.00
N ASP A 118 2.07 12.07 -18.80
CA ASP A 118 3.50 12.15 -18.55
C ASP A 118 4.05 10.72 -18.33
N ASN A 119 5.08 10.30 -19.09
CA ASN A 119 5.77 9.01 -18.89
C ASN A 119 6.57 8.97 -17.57
N SER A 120 6.09 9.66 -16.55
CA SER A 120 6.71 9.66 -15.23
C SER A 120 6.47 8.33 -14.52
N SER A 121 7.47 7.85 -13.80
CA SER A 121 7.34 6.64 -12.99
C SER A 121 6.29 6.84 -11.88
N SER A 122 5.62 5.74 -11.44
CA SER A 122 4.65 5.71 -10.33
C SER A 122 5.14 6.52 -9.12
N ILE A 123 6.39 6.30 -8.72
CA ILE A 123 6.99 6.96 -7.57
C ILE A 123 6.99 8.50 -7.67
N ARG A 124 7.18 9.09 -8.86
CA ARG A 124 7.10 10.56 -9.01
C ARG A 124 5.70 11.08 -8.76
N THR A 125 4.69 10.35 -9.23
CA THR A 125 3.28 10.68 -8.99
C THR A 125 2.93 10.54 -7.51
N PHE A 126 3.39 9.47 -6.87
CA PHE A 126 3.20 9.24 -5.44
C PHE A 126 3.84 10.33 -4.58
N VAL A 127 5.08 10.73 -4.91
CA VAL A 127 5.78 11.81 -4.21
C VAL A 127 5.02 13.13 -4.31
N LYS A 128 4.52 13.49 -5.49
CA LYS A 128 3.72 14.72 -5.68
C LYS A 128 2.41 14.67 -4.91
N ALA A 129 1.73 13.51 -4.90
CA ALA A 129 0.50 13.33 -4.13
C ALA A 129 0.78 13.44 -2.61
N ALA A 130 1.84 12.79 -2.13
CA ALA A 130 2.26 12.89 -0.73
C ALA A 130 2.60 14.33 -0.34
N ALA A 131 3.32 15.05 -1.20
CA ALA A 131 3.66 16.44 -0.97
C ALA A 131 2.43 17.37 -0.91
N HIS A 132 1.43 17.11 -1.74
CA HIS A 132 0.17 17.85 -1.69
C HIS A 132 -0.56 17.62 -0.35
N ILE A 133 -0.66 16.37 0.09
CA ILE A 133 -1.34 16.00 1.34
C ILE A 133 -0.58 16.58 2.55
N GLU A 134 0.74 16.45 2.58
CA GLU A 134 1.58 16.95 3.67
C GLU A 134 1.45 18.46 3.89
N ARG A 135 1.34 19.22 2.81
CA ARG A 135 1.09 20.67 2.83
C ARG A 135 -0.34 21.05 3.23
N GLY A 136 -1.17 20.08 3.65
CA GLY A 136 -2.56 20.31 4.02
C GLY A 136 -3.51 20.43 2.83
N GLY A 137 -3.08 20.02 1.64
CA GLY A 137 -3.92 20.04 0.44
C GLY A 137 -5.06 19.03 0.53
N ASN A 138 -6.24 19.44 0.05
CA ASN A 138 -7.39 18.54 -0.02
C ASN A 138 -7.18 17.49 -1.11
N ILE A 139 -7.35 16.21 -0.76
CA ILE A 139 -7.14 15.08 -1.69
C ILE A 139 -8.06 15.14 -2.93
N ASN A 140 -9.19 15.84 -2.86
CA ASN A 140 -10.07 16.04 -4.02
C ASN A 140 -9.40 16.77 -5.19
N PHE A 141 -8.36 17.57 -4.94
CA PHE A 141 -7.63 18.27 -5.99
C PHE A 141 -6.58 17.37 -6.68
N LEU A 142 -6.35 16.16 -6.17
CA LEU A 142 -5.43 15.21 -6.80
C LEU A 142 -6.04 14.55 -8.05
N GLY A 143 -7.38 14.50 -8.15
CA GLY A 143 -8.02 13.87 -9.29
C GLY A 143 -9.50 13.61 -9.13
N LYS A 144 -9.96 12.44 -9.57
CA LYS A 144 -11.37 12.05 -9.58
C LYS A 144 -11.69 11.07 -8.46
N GLU A 145 -12.80 11.29 -7.79
CA GLU A 145 -13.33 10.33 -6.83
C GLU A 145 -13.77 9.04 -7.55
N ILE A 146 -13.37 7.90 -7.01
CA ILE A 146 -13.76 6.58 -7.48
C ILE A 146 -14.48 5.81 -6.37
N ILE A 147 -15.64 5.24 -6.73
CA ILE A 147 -16.48 4.50 -5.78
C ILE A 147 -16.09 3.02 -5.74
N LYS A 148 -15.63 2.48 -6.87
CA LYS A 148 -15.33 1.06 -7.01
C LYS A 148 -13.85 0.87 -7.36
N LEU A 149 -13.10 0.34 -6.40
CA LEU A 149 -11.72 -0.11 -6.59
C LEU A 149 -11.68 -1.52 -7.19
N LYS A 150 -10.55 -1.88 -7.78
CA LYS A 150 -10.28 -3.26 -8.15
C LYS A 150 -10.31 -4.13 -6.89
N ALA A 151 -11.11 -5.19 -6.93
CA ALA A 151 -11.14 -6.18 -5.86
C ALA A 151 -10.11 -7.27 -6.16
N PHE A 152 -9.32 -7.63 -5.18
CA PHE A 152 -8.53 -8.85 -5.24
C PHE A 152 -9.47 -10.03 -4.93
N THR A 153 -9.47 -11.02 -5.81
CA THR A 153 -10.21 -12.25 -5.52
C THR A 153 -9.47 -13.00 -4.42
N HIS A 154 -10.04 -12.98 -3.22
CA HIS A 154 -9.46 -13.68 -2.07
C HIS A 154 -9.18 -15.14 -2.43
N LEU A 155 -8.02 -15.63 -2.02
CA LEU A 155 -7.71 -17.05 -2.03
C LEU A 155 -8.67 -17.72 -1.04
N ASN A 156 -9.78 -18.24 -1.54
CA ASN A 156 -10.84 -18.81 -0.72
C ASN A 156 -10.31 -20.05 0.01
N ILE A 157 -10.51 -20.08 1.31
CA ILE A 157 -10.37 -21.27 2.11
C ILE A 157 -11.44 -22.25 1.67
N LYS A 158 -11.03 -23.46 1.30
CA LYS A 158 -11.96 -24.54 1.00
C LYS A 158 -11.96 -25.52 2.15
N THR A 159 -13.06 -25.62 2.86
CA THR A 159 -13.29 -26.72 3.79
C THR A 159 -13.77 -27.93 3.03
N HIS A 160 -12.93 -28.95 2.95
CA HIS A 160 -13.28 -30.27 2.42
C HIS A 160 -13.58 -31.20 3.59
N SER A 161 -14.84 -31.45 3.91
CA SER A 161 -15.28 -32.25 5.05
C SER A 161 -14.95 -31.63 6.43
N ASN A 162 -15.51 -32.22 7.50
CA ASN A 162 -15.45 -31.63 8.85
C ASN A 162 -14.03 -31.50 9.46
N ASP A 163 -12.99 -32.08 8.84
CA ASP A 163 -11.66 -32.15 9.42
C ASP A 163 -10.51 -31.66 8.51
N THR A 164 -10.80 -31.14 7.33
CA THR A 164 -9.74 -30.71 6.40
C THR A 164 -9.97 -29.29 5.93
N ILE A 165 -9.01 -28.41 6.22
CA ILE A 165 -8.95 -27.01 5.75
C ILE A 165 -7.85 -26.90 4.70
N MET A 166 -8.17 -26.43 3.50
CA MET A 166 -7.19 -26.07 2.49
C MET A 166 -7.02 -24.54 2.49
N GLY A 167 -5.82 -24.09 2.80
CA GLY A 167 -5.43 -22.70 2.75
C GLY A 167 -4.18 -22.48 1.89
N HIS A 168 -3.83 -21.23 1.65
CA HIS A 168 -2.60 -20.84 0.97
C HIS A 168 -1.69 -20.11 1.96
N VAL A 169 -0.39 -20.47 1.96
CA VAL A 169 0.61 -19.69 2.69
C VAL A 169 0.77 -18.37 1.95
N ILE A 170 0.52 -17.25 2.63
CA ILE A 170 0.62 -15.90 2.07
C ILE A 170 1.93 -15.21 2.45
N TYR A 171 2.54 -15.62 3.56
CA TYR A 171 3.79 -15.07 4.04
C TYR A 171 4.50 -16.07 4.97
N VAL A 172 5.83 -16.04 4.96
CA VAL A 172 6.68 -16.75 5.90
C VAL A 172 7.64 -15.71 6.48
N ASP A 173 7.63 -15.53 7.79
CA ASP A 173 8.55 -14.59 8.42
C ASP A 173 9.95 -15.18 8.62
N ASP A 174 10.90 -14.33 9.06
CA ASP A 174 12.30 -14.74 9.27
C ASP A 174 12.46 -15.78 10.41
N TYR A 175 11.44 -15.97 11.23
CA TYR A 175 11.39 -17.00 12.28
C TYR A 175 10.79 -18.32 11.80
N GLY A 176 10.35 -18.37 10.54
CA GLY A 176 9.71 -19.54 9.94
C GLY A 176 8.22 -19.68 10.28
N CYS A 177 7.61 -18.64 10.82
CA CYS A 177 6.18 -18.64 11.08
C CYS A 177 5.39 -18.51 9.79
N LEU A 178 4.45 -19.44 9.58
CA LEU A 178 3.62 -19.50 8.39
C LEU A 178 2.31 -18.74 8.60
N LEU A 179 2.06 -17.79 7.71
CA LEU A 179 0.77 -17.11 7.63
C LEU A 179 0.01 -17.63 6.43
N TYR A 180 -1.21 -18.04 6.66
CA TYR A 180 -2.09 -18.59 5.62
C TYR A 180 -3.46 -17.92 5.67
N THR A 181 -4.21 -18.06 4.58
CA THR A 181 -5.56 -17.54 4.48
C THR A 181 -6.50 -18.30 5.44
N SER A 182 -6.57 -17.88 6.70
CA SER A 182 -7.61 -18.28 7.63
C SER A 182 -8.19 -17.04 8.28
N ASP A 183 -9.45 -17.09 8.72
CA ASP A 183 -10.08 -16.03 9.52
C ASP A 183 -9.52 -15.92 10.95
N ALA A 184 -8.48 -16.66 11.27
CA ALA A 184 -7.77 -16.56 12.53
C ALA A 184 -6.89 -15.30 12.54
N ALA A 185 -7.52 -14.13 12.51
CA ALA A 185 -6.86 -12.84 12.68
C ALA A 185 -6.43 -12.56 14.13
N ASP A 186 -6.61 -13.51 15.05
CA ASP A 186 -6.45 -13.30 16.49
C ASP A 186 -5.39 -14.18 17.17
N ASP A 187 -4.57 -14.94 16.42
CA ASP A 187 -3.46 -15.65 17.05
C ASP A 187 -2.19 -14.79 17.08
N ASP A 188 -2.06 -14.01 18.14
CA ASP A 188 -0.83 -13.30 18.57
C ASP A 188 0.27 -14.26 19.07
N HIS A 189 0.28 -15.50 18.64
CA HIS A 189 1.20 -16.55 19.11
C HIS A 189 2.14 -17.03 17.99
N CYS A 190 2.99 -16.12 17.50
CA CYS A 190 4.27 -16.47 16.88
C CYS A 190 5.39 -15.67 17.53
#